data_87d673a40a908e6c4e9c734b85f391cc
#
_entry.id   87d673a40a908e6c4e9c734b85f391cc
#
_cell.length_a   1.000
_cell.length_b   1.000
_cell.length_c   1.000
_cell.angle_alpha   90.00
_cell.angle_beta   90.00
_cell.angle_gamma   90.00
#
_symmetry.space_group_name_H-M   'P 1'
#
loop_
_entity.id
_entity.type
_entity.pdbx_description
1 polymer ?
#
loop_
_entity_poly.entity_id
_entity_poly.type
_entity_poly.pdbx_seq_one_letter_code
_entity_poly.pdbx_strand_id
1 'polypeptide(L)'
;MKKILSVAILLLGITAVGFGQYKKGSVEEKLIELDKAWTVAELKGDKKAAAAIIADDYTGTTQRGEIENKTQYLAGVTPNADMVKADDYKVTIYGNTAIMTHRSTVSGVRNIQFRSTHIWMKRAGKWQIVAHHGSQISPPIE
;
A
#
# COMPACT_ATOMS: atom_id res chain seq x y z
N MET A 1 6.12 60.40 30.80
CA MET A 1 5.94 58.98 31.11
C MET A 1 5.41 58.28 29.88
N LYS A 2 6.29 57.51 29.19
CA LYS A 2 5.93 56.78 27.97
C LYS A 2 5.50 55.37 28.37
N LYS A 3 4.22 55.03 28.15
CA LYS A 3 3.69 53.65 28.33
C LYS A 3 4.08 52.81 27.12
N ILE A 4 4.95 51.82 27.35
CA ILE A 4 5.31 50.81 26.37
C ILE A 4 4.21 49.75 26.43
N LEU A 5 3.44 49.64 25.34
CA LEU A 5 2.43 48.61 25.14
C LEU A 5 3.10 47.37 24.55
N SER A 6 3.36 46.36 25.38
CA SER A 6 3.87 45.07 24.92
C SER A 6 2.76 44.28 24.24
N VAL A 7 2.83 44.14 22.92
CA VAL A 7 1.96 43.26 22.15
C VAL A 7 2.56 41.87 22.22
N ALA A 8 1.93 40.96 22.97
CA ALA A 8 2.25 39.54 22.97
C ALA A 8 1.64 38.93 21.72
N ILE A 9 2.47 38.59 20.75
CA ILE A 9 2.09 37.80 19.56
C ILE A 9 1.96 36.35 20.01
N LEU A 10 0.72 35.90 20.15
CA LEU A 10 0.40 34.49 20.39
C LEU A 10 0.56 33.73 19.03
N LEU A 11 1.69 33.08 18.84
CA LEU A 11 1.89 32.14 17.73
C LEU A 11 1.02 30.91 17.97
N LEU A 12 -0.17 30.88 17.38
CA LEU A 12 -0.92 29.64 17.23
C LEU A 12 -0.13 28.70 16.27
N GLY A 13 0.55 27.73 16.86
CA GLY A 13 1.12 26.61 16.13
C GLY A 13 -0.02 25.80 15.51
N ILE A 14 -0.25 26.00 14.21
CA ILE A 14 -1.08 25.09 13.43
C ILE A 14 -0.29 23.79 13.30
N THR A 15 -0.58 22.82 14.16
CA THR A 15 -0.13 21.44 13.93
C THR A 15 -0.92 20.91 12.75
N ALA A 16 -0.38 21.09 11.55
CA ALA A 16 -0.85 20.35 10.39
C ALA A 16 -0.66 18.87 10.71
N VAL A 17 -1.74 18.16 10.97
CA VAL A 17 -1.78 16.70 10.96
C VAL A 17 -1.52 16.30 9.51
N GLY A 18 -0.24 16.22 9.13
CA GLY A 18 0.17 15.80 7.82
C GLY A 18 -0.17 14.32 7.67
N PHE A 19 -1.16 14.01 6.85
CA PHE A 19 -1.23 12.73 6.18
C PHE A 19 0.14 12.52 5.53
N GLY A 20 0.89 11.50 6.00
CA GLY A 20 2.30 11.34 5.69
C GLY A 20 2.55 11.28 4.18
N GLN A 21 2.91 12.40 3.62
CA GLN A 21 3.40 12.48 2.26
C GLN A 21 4.87 12.09 2.33
N TYR A 22 5.17 10.86 1.89
CA TYR A 22 6.55 10.41 1.82
C TYR A 22 7.37 11.35 0.94
N LYS A 23 8.63 11.57 1.32
CA LYS A 23 9.55 12.44 0.58
C LYS A 23 9.70 11.93 -0.85
N LYS A 24 9.59 12.83 -1.84
CA LYS A 24 9.82 12.52 -3.25
C LYS A 24 11.17 11.84 -3.48
N GLY A 25 11.15 10.70 -4.19
CA GLY A 25 12.32 9.88 -4.46
C GLY A 25 12.75 8.98 -3.29
N SER A 26 11.99 8.92 -2.21
CA SER A 26 12.26 8.00 -1.09
C SER A 26 12.00 6.53 -1.48
N VAL A 27 12.53 5.61 -0.68
CA VAL A 27 12.27 4.18 -0.87
C VAL A 27 10.79 3.87 -0.65
N GLU A 28 10.16 4.53 0.30
CA GLU A 28 8.74 4.37 0.62
C GLU A 28 7.87 4.78 -0.57
N GLU A 29 8.13 5.93 -1.20
CA GLU A 29 7.41 6.37 -2.41
C GLU A 29 7.56 5.34 -3.52
N LYS A 30 8.80 4.88 -3.78
CA LYS A 30 9.07 3.84 -4.78
C LYS A 30 8.28 2.56 -4.52
N LEU A 31 8.18 2.12 -3.28
CA LEU A 31 7.41 0.92 -2.93
C LEU A 31 5.92 1.13 -3.15
N ILE A 32 5.37 2.31 -2.84
CA ILE A 32 3.97 2.65 -3.12
C ILE A 32 3.70 2.67 -4.63
N GLU A 33 4.64 3.18 -5.44
CA GLU A 33 4.50 3.15 -6.90
C GLU A 33 4.52 1.72 -7.45
N LEU A 34 5.39 0.85 -6.92
CA LEU A 34 5.42 -0.57 -7.30
C LEU A 34 4.12 -1.29 -6.92
N ASP A 35 3.56 -0.99 -5.75
CA ASP A 35 2.28 -1.52 -5.29
C ASP A 35 1.12 -1.11 -6.21
N LYS A 36 1.06 0.15 -6.59
CA LYS A 36 0.09 0.66 -7.56
C LYS A 36 0.26 0.00 -8.93
N ALA A 37 1.51 -0.19 -9.38
CA ALA A 37 1.79 -0.88 -10.63
C ALA A 37 1.35 -2.35 -10.59
N TRP A 38 1.50 -3.01 -9.44
CA TRP A 38 1.00 -4.37 -9.23
C TRP A 38 -0.53 -4.43 -9.35
N THR A 39 -1.24 -3.54 -8.66
CA THR A 39 -2.71 -3.42 -8.77
C THR A 39 -3.16 -3.21 -10.22
N VAL A 40 -2.47 -2.34 -10.97
CA VAL A 40 -2.78 -2.10 -12.39
C VAL A 40 -2.55 -3.35 -13.23
N ALA A 41 -1.48 -4.10 -12.97
CA ALA A 41 -1.19 -5.36 -13.67
C ALA A 41 -2.29 -6.41 -13.41
N GLU A 42 -2.74 -6.54 -12.16
CA GLU A 42 -3.86 -7.42 -11.78
C GLU A 42 -5.15 -7.06 -12.53
N LEU A 43 -5.55 -5.80 -12.49
CA LEU A 43 -6.80 -5.32 -13.12
C LEU A 43 -6.79 -5.54 -14.64
N LYS A 44 -5.62 -5.42 -15.28
CA LYS A 44 -5.45 -5.67 -16.72
C LYS A 44 -5.27 -7.15 -17.08
N GLY A 45 -5.08 -8.03 -16.11
CA GLY A 45 -4.71 -9.42 -16.37
C GLY A 45 -3.29 -9.58 -16.92
N ASP A 46 -2.41 -8.58 -16.71
CA ASP A 46 -1.03 -8.59 -17.19
C ASP A 46 -0.14 -9.44 -16.26
N LYS A 47 -0.18 -10.75 -16.49
CA LYS A 47 0.61 -11.73 -15.73
C LYS A 47 2.12 -11.45 -15.79
N LYS A 48 2.63 -10.94 -16.91
CA LYS A 48 4.05 -10.65 -17.08
C LYS A 48 4.49 -9.48 -16.20
N ALA A 49 3.71 -8.39 -16.19
CA ALA A 49 3.97 -7.25 -15.32
C ALA A 49 3.85 -7.63 -13.84
N ALA A 50 2.81 -8.38 -13.46
CA ALA A 50 2.65 -8.88 -12.10
C ALA A 50 3.82 -9.78 -11.68
N ALA A 51 4.23 -10.74 -12.53
CA ALA A 51 5.36 -11.65 -12.28
C ALA A 51 6.68 -10.92 -12.04
N ALA A 52 6.87 -9.74 -12.65
CA ALA A 52 8.08 -8.95 -12.47
C ALA A 52 8.18 -8.30 -11.08
N ILE A 53 7.04 -8.05 -10.42
CA ILE A 53 6.96 -7.41 -9.10
C ILE A 53 7.01 -8.45 -7.98
N ILE A 54 6.51 -9.65 -8.23
CA ILE A 54 6.43 -10.73 -7.25
C ILE A 54 7.70 -11.57 -7.27
N ALA A 55 8.25 -11.87 -6.08
CA ALA A 55 9.42 -12.75 -5.92
C ALA A 55 9.07 -14.21 -6.26
N ASP A 56 10.08 -15.01 -6.63
CA ASP A 56 9.85 -16.42 -6.96
C ASP A 56 9.45 -17.26 -5.74
N ASP A 57 9.88 -16.84 -4.55
CA ASP A 57 9.52 -17.43 -3.25
C ASP A 57 8.32 -16.74 -2.57
N TYR A 58 7.47 -16.10 -3.36
CA TYR A 58 6.26 -15.42 -2.86
C TYR A 58 5.31 -16.39 -2.16
N THR A 59 4.71 -15.89 -1.09
CA THR A 59 3.62 -16.54 -0.35
C THR A 59 2.49 -15.55 -0.15
N GLY A 60 1.32 -15.85 -0.68
CA GLY A 60 0.09 -15.10 -0.48
C GLY A 60 -0.89 -15.85 0.43
N THR A 61 -1.78 -15.11 1.09
CA THR A 61 -2.95 -15.68 1.75
C THR A 61 -4.18 -15.14 1.05
N THR A 62 -4.99 -16.04 0.50
CA THR A 62 -6.25 -15.68 -0.17
C THR A 62 -7.29 -15.20 0.83
N GLN A 63 -8.38 -14.59 0.35
CA GLN A 63 -9.51 -14.19 1.18
C GLN A 63 -10.21 -15.35 1.91
N ARG A 64 -9.99 -16.60 1.46
CA ARG A 64 -10.48 -17.82 2.10
C ARG A 64 -9.52 -18.40 3.13
N GLY A 65 -8.36 -17.76 3.32
CA GLY A 65 -7.31 -18.26 4.22
C GLY A 65 -6.41 -19.34 3.61
N GLU A 66 -6.53 -19.60 2.31
CA GLU A 66 -5.67 -20.56 1.61
C GLU A 66 -4.30 -19.92 1.33
N ILE A 67 -3.25 -20.71 1.38
CA ILE A 67 -1.90 -20.28 1.02
C ILE A 67 -1.70 -20.51 -0.48
N GLU A 68 -1.17 -19.49 -1.15
CA GLU A 68 -0.82 -19.56 -2.57
C GLU A 68 0.64 -19.14 -2.81
N ASN A 69 1.27 -19.81 -3.77
CA ASN A 69 2.58 -19.44 -4.29
C ASN A 69 2.45 -18.53 -5.53
N LYS A 70 3.58 -18.04 -6.06
CA LYS A 70 3.62 -17.19 -7.26
C LYS A 70 2.89 -17.80 -8.46
N THR A 71 3.04 -19.09 -8.72
CA THR A 71 2.40 -19.77 -9.88
C THR A 71 0.89 -19.79 -9.73
N GLN A 72 0.40 -20.13 -8.54
CA GLN A 72 -1.03 -20.16 -8.22
C GLN A 72 -1.62 -18.75 -8.28
N TYR A 73 -0.94 -17.76 -7.69
CA TYR A 73 -1.35 -16.36 -7.77
C TYR A 73 -1.49 -15.90 -9.23
N LEU A 74 -0.45 -16.11 -10.06
CA LEU A 74 -0.45 -15.69 -11.47
C LEU A 74 -1.51 -16.42 -12.31
N ALA A 75 -1.88 -17.65 -11.95
CA ALA A 75 -2.97 -18.36 -12.61
C ALA A 75 -4.30 -17.61 -12.42
N GLY A 76 -4.53 -17.02 -11.26
CA GLY A 76 -5.72 -16.24 -10.92
C GLY A 76 -5.76 -14.82 -11.49
N VAL A 77 -4.64 -14.28 -11.97
CA VAL A 77 -4.61 -12.93 -12.56
C VAL A 77 -5.33 -12.92 -13.90
N THR A 78 -6.50 -12.30 -13.95
CA THR A 78 -7.36 -12.18 -15.14
C THR A 78 -7.92 -10.76 -15.21
N PRO A 79 -8.20 -10.22 -16.42
CA PRO A 79 -8.81 -8.90 -16.53
C PRO A 79 -10.12 -8.82 -15.75
N ASN A 80 -10.33 -7.72 -15.06
CA ASN A 80 -11.59 -7.44 -14.40
C ASN A 80 -11.97 -5.96 -14.54
N ALA A 81 -13.24 -5.65 -14.31
CA ALA A 81 -13.80 -4.31 -14.46
C ALA A 81 -13.91 -3.54 -13.14
N ASP A 82 -13.36 -4.07 -12.06
CA ASP A 82 -13.34 -3.35 -10.79
C ASP A 82 -12.44 -2.11 -10.88
N MET A 83 -12.81 -1.07 -10.15
CA MET A 83 -11.94 0.07 -9.87
C MET A 83 -11.35 -0.11 -8.49
N VAL A 84 -10.04 0.05 -8.38
CA VAL A 84 -9.33 -0.06 -7.09
C VAL A 84 -8.67 1.27 -6.78
N LYS A 85 -9.02 1.84 -5.62
CA LYS A 85 -8.34 2.98 -5.03
C LYS A 85 -7.61 2.52 -3.78
N ALA A 86 -6.31 2.70 -3.74
CA ALA A 86 -5.50 2.43 -2.55
C ALA A 86 -5.10 3.74 -1.87
N ASP A 87 -5.27 3.79 -0.54
CA ASP A 87 -4.93 4.92 0.32
C ASP A 87 -4.45 4.44 1.70
N ASP A 88 -4.20 5.39 2.61
CA ASP A 88 -3.75 5.12 3.98
C ASP A 88 -2.49 4.23 4.03
N TYR A 89 -1.54 4.53 3.13
CA TYR A 89 -0.27 3.82 3.07
C TYR A 89 0.60 4.09 4.30
N LYS A 90 1.13 3.02 4.88
CA LYS A 90 2.21 3.06 5.88
C LYS A 90 3.31 2.12 5.44
N VAL A 91 4.53 2.64 5.33
CA VAL A 91 5.72 1.87 4.94
C VAL A 91 6.77 2.01 6.02
N THR A 92 7.26 0.90 6.53
CA THR A 92 8.38 0.85 7.48
C THR A 92 9.52 0.04 6.87
N ILE A 93 10.72 0.62 6.85
CA ILE A 93 11.92 0.03 6.24
C ILE A 93 12.81 -0.59 7.32
N TYR A 94 13.21 -1.82 7.10
CA TYR A 94 14.14 -2.58 7.92
C TYR A 94 15.30 -3.09 7.05
N GLY A 95 16.25 -2.22 6.71
CA GLY A 95 17.35 -2.54 5.80
C GLY A 95 16.84 -2.93 4.40
N ASN A 96 17.00 -4.20 4.02
CA ASN A 96 16.53 -4.73 2.74
C ASN A 96 15.11 -5.32 2.79
N THR A 97 14.41 -5.14 3.90
CA THR A 97 13.01 -5.56 4.07
C THR A 97 12.14 -4.34 4.34
N ALA A 98 10.92 -4.33 3.83
CA ALA A 98 9.93 -3.33 4.16
C ALA A 98 8.58 -3.99 4.44
N ILE A 99 7.87 -3.44 5.41
CA ILE A 99 6.47 -3.77 5.69
C ILE A 99 5.63 -2.61 5.22
N MET A 100 4.68 -2.89 4.35
CA MET A 100 3.72 -1.91 3.85
C MET A 100 2.32 -2.34 4.27
N THR A 101 1.54 -1.41 4.81
CA THR A 101 0.10 -1.58 4.96
C THR A 101 -0.63 -0.48 4.21
N HIS A 102 -1.79 -0.80 3.67
CA HIS A 102 -2.66 0.18 3.03
C HIS A 102 -4.12 -0.27 3.07
N ARG A 103 -5.03 0.64 2.77
CA ARG A 103 -6.43 0.33 2.54
C ARG A 103 -6.71 0.34 1.04
N SER A 104 -7.39 -0.69 0.53
CA SER A 104 -7.93 -0.73 -0.83
C SER A 104 -9.45 -0.63 -0.78
N THR A 105 -10.01 0.30 -1.54
CA THR A 105 -11.44 0.38 -1.83
C THR A 105 -11.67 -0.15 -3.23
N VAL A 106 -12.42 -1.23 -3.34
CA VAL A 106 -12.81 -1.86 -4.60
C VAL A 106 -14.25 -1.46 -4.88
N SER A 107 -14.51 -0.93 -6.07
CA SER A 107 -15.84 -0.49 -6.53
C SER A 107 -16.09 -0.92 -7.97
N GLY A 108 -17.36 -0.98 -8.37
CA GLY A 108 -17.78 -1.45 -9.67
C GLY A 108 -18.57 -2.75 -9.55
N VAL A 109 -17.97 -3.88 -9.89
CA VAL A 109 -18.61 -5.21 -9.74
C VAL A 109 -18.72 -5.58 -8.26
N ARG A 110 -17.72 -5.24 -7.46
CA ARG A 110 -17.70 -5.43 -6.01
C ARG A 110 -17.62 -4.07 -5.31
N ASN A 111 -18.23 -3.95 -4.14
CA ASN A 111 -18.14 -2.75 -3.28
C ASN A 111 -17.65 -3.17 -1.90
N ILE A 112 -16.35 -3.34 -1.78
CA ILE A 112 -15.69 -3.87 -0.57
C ILE A 112 -14.41 -3.09 -0.27
N GLN A 113 -13.99 -3.13 0.99
CA GLN A 113 -12.71 -2.58 1.42
C GLN A 113 -11.84 -3.66 2.04
N PHE A 114 -10.54 -3.54 1.83
CA PHE A 114 -9.53 -4.42 2.40
C PHE A 114 -8.48 -3.61 3.15
N ARG A 115 -7.93 -4.20 4.21
CA ARG A 115 -6.66 -3.82 4.80
C ARG A 115 -5.62 -4.85 4.36
N SER A 116 -4.63 -4.41 3.61
CA SER A 116 -3.56 -5.27 3.11
C SER A 116 -2.27 -5.06 3.88
N THR A 117 -1.50 -6.13 4.00
CA THR A 117 -0.12 -6.11 4.47
C THR A 117 0.76 -6.78 3.43
N HIS A 118 1.78 -6.05 2.95
CA HIS A 118 2.75 -6.53 1.99
C HIS A 118 4.14 -6.53 2.64
N ILE A 119 4.87 -7.61 2.45
CA ILE A 119 6.28 -7.69 2.82
C ILE A 119 7.10 -7.63 1.55
N TRP A 120 7.98 -6.64 1.48
CA TRP A 120 8.89 -6.39 0.38
C TRP A 120 10.29 -6.75 0.78
N MET A 121 11.06 -7.35 -0.13
CA MET A 121 12.49 -7.59 0.05
C MET A 121 13.27 -7.03 -1.13
N LYS A 122 14.42 -6.40 -0.81
CA LYS A 122 15.37 -5.92 -1.80
C LYS A 122 16.47 -6.97 -2.00
N ARG A 123 16.53 -7.54 -3.20
CA ARG A 123 17.54 -8.53 -3.60
C ARG A 123 18.18 -8.09 -4.90
N ALA A 124 19.50 -8.11 -5.00
CA ALA A 124 20.25 -7.64 -6.17
C ALA A 124 19.78 -6.25 -6.66
N GLY A 125 19.53 -5.32 -5.74
CA GLY A 125 19.08 -3.96 -6.04
C GLY A 125 17.60 -3.80 -6.38
N LYS A 126 16.83 -4.89 -6.51
CA LYS A 126 15.42 -4.89 -6.91
C LYS A 126 14.52 -5.19 -5.72
N TRP A 127 13.48 -4.36 -5.53
CA TRP A 127 12.41 -4.62 -4.58
C TRP A 127 11.35 -5.54 -5.19
N GLN A 128 10.95 -6.59 -4.48
CA GLN A 128 9.90 -7.52 -4.86
C GLN A 128 9.03 -7.87 -3.65
N ILE A 129 7.76 -8.15 -3.88
CA ILE A 129 6.85 -8.67 -2.85
C ILE A 129 7.19 -10.13 -2.60
N VAL A 130 7.43 -10.48 -1.33
CA VAL A 130 7.65 -11.86 -0.88
C VAL A 130 6.45 -12.41 -0.11
N ALA A 131 5.61 -11.55 0.46
CA ALA A 131 4.39 -11.98 1.12
C ALA A 131 3.26 -10.95 1.00
N HIS A 132 2.03 -11.44 0.94
CA HIS A 132 0.80 -10.65 0.94
C HIS A 132 -0.27 -11.30 1.81
N HIS A 133 -0.98 -10.46 2.56
CA HIS A 133 -2.21 -10.81 3.23
C HIS A 133 -3.19 -9.64 3.15
N GLY A 134 -4.45 -9.93 2.82
CA GLY A 134 -5.53 -8.94 2.80
C GLY A 134 -6.73 -9.42 3.60
N SER A 135 -7.19 -8.59 4.53
CA SER A 135 -8.44 -8.81 5.29
C SER A 135 -9.51 -7.84 4.84
N GLN A 136 -10.71 -8.35 4.61
CA GLN A 136 -11.86 -7.49 4.36
C GLN A 136 -12.17 -6.65 5.59
N ILE A 137 -12.40 -5.36 5.38
CA ILE A 137 -12.87 -4.46 6.44
C ILE A 137 -14.38 -4.63 6.52
N SER A 138 -14.85 -5.21 7.60
CA SER A 138 -16.29 -5.27 7.89
C SER A 138 -16.78 -3.87 8.28
N PRO A 139 -18.02 -3.49 7.90
CA PRO A 139 -18.62 -2.29 8.47
C PRO A 139 -18.68 -2.42 10.00
N PRO A 140 -18.67 -1.28 10.74
CA PRO A 140 -18.87 -1.34 12.20
C PRO A 140 -20.12 -2.15 12.52
N ILE A 141 -20.05 -2.99 13.54
CA ILE A 141 -21.24 -3.66 14.09
C ILE A 141 -22.06 -2.55 14.76
N GLU A 142 -23.24 -2.26 14.23
CA GLU A 142 -24.19 -1.30 14.81
C GLU A 142 -24.75 -1.82 16.13
#